data_6291ed96a312f4ec4b4b850575d4fc1b
#
_entry.id   6291ed96a312f4ec4b4b850575d4fc1b
#
_cell.length_a   1.000
_cell.length_b   1.000
_cell.length_c   1.000
_cell.angle_alpha   90.00
_cell.angle_beta   90.00
_cell.angle_gamma   90.00
#
_symmetry.space_group_name_H-M   'P 1'
#
loop_
_entity.id
_entity.type
_entity.pdbx_description
1 polymer ?
#
loop_
_entity_poly.entity_id
_entity_poly.type
_entity_poly.pdbx_seq_one_letter_code
_entity_poly.pdbx_strand_id
1 'polypeptide(L)'
;LKATHQKFTQSLYGWNVKEDGSLYPNWNEQDVIDYMYWQIDVNGMSASAVARNLNKLNIKGKRGGKWYSSGLIRVKNNPFHIQRKKYPKPKNWGEKYWHR
;
A
#
# COMPACT_ATOMS: atom_id res chain seq x y z
N LEU A 1 -22.33 -10.89 12.72
CA LEU A 1 -21.87 -10.72 12.34
C LEU A 1 -21.42 -10.47 12.02
N LYS A 2 -21.56 -10.30 12.25
CA LYS A 2 -20.79 -10.49 11.90
C LYS A 2 -19.91 -10.37 11.00
N ALA A 3 -20.03 -10.56 10.57
CA ALA A 3 -19.33 -10.64 9.31
C ALA A 3 -18.65 -9.38 8.94
N THR A 4 -19.22 -8.30 9.19
CA THR A 4 -18.69 -7.02 8.78
C THR A 4 -17.38 -6.69 9.45
N HIS A 5 -17.25 -7.01 10.70
CA HIS A 5 -16.02 -6.64 11.37
C HIS A 5 -14.85 -7.49 10.90
N GLN A 6 -15.14 -8.60 10.28
CA GLN A 6 -14.06 -9.45 9.83
C GLN A 6 -13.26 -8.89 8.71
N LYS A 7 -13.81 -7.93 7.98
CA LYS A 7 -13.06 -7.30 6.94
C LYS A 7 -11.79 -6.68 7.45
N PHE A 8 -11.82 -6.18 8.67
CA PHE A 8 -10.69 -5.44 9.20
C PHE A 8 -9.83 -6.27 10.12
N THR A 9 -10.10 -7.56 10.22
CA THR A 9 -9.15 -8.42 10.86
C THR A 9 -8.05 -8.79 9.91
N GLN A 10 -8.27 -8.60 8.61
CA GLN A 10 -7.24 -8.85 7.64
C GLN A 10 -6.52 -7.58 7.33
N SER A 11 -5.23 -7.71 7.22
CA SER A 11 -4.40 -6.56 6.96
C SER A 11 -4.56 -6.08 5.54
N LEU A 12 -4.82 -4.81 5.40
CA LEU A 12 -4.85 -4.15 4.11
C LEU A 12 -3.49 -3.51 3.92
N TYR A 13 -2.81 -3.82 2.84
CA TYR A 13 -1.49 -3.25 2.61
C TYR A 13 -1.57 -1.74 2.62
N GLY A 14 -0.70 -1.11 3.38
CA GLY A 14 -0.70 0.34 3.56
C GLY A 14 -1.35 0.78 4.85
N TRP A 15 -1.97 -0.15 5.58
CA TRP A 15 -2.76 0.17 6.76
C TRP A 15 -2.51 -0.82 7.86
N ASN A 16 -2.63 -0.35 9.09
CA ASN A 16 -2.60 -1.21 10.26
C ASN A 16 -3.97 -1.20 10.91
N VAL A 17 -4.26 -2.25 11.67
CA VAL A 17 -5.56 -2.41 12.31
C VAL A 17 -5.40 -2.17 13.80
N LYS A 18 -6.23 -1.27 14.35
CA LYS A 18 -6.25 -1.04 15.78
C LYS A 18 -7.09 -2.11 16.47
N GLU A 19 -7.01 -2.12 17.79
CA GLU A 19 -7.75 -3.10 18.57
C GLU A 19 -9.25 -3.04 18.33
N ASP A 20 -9.76 -1.85 18.08
CA ASP A 20 -11.19 -1.69 17.84
C ASP A 20 -11.60 -1.96 16.41
N GLY A 21 -10.68 -2.42 15.59
CA GLY A 21 -10.97 -2.76 14.21
C GLY A 21 -10.81 -1.61 13.23
N SER A 22 -10.55 -0.41 13.69
CA SER A 22 -10.36 0.71 12.78
C SER A 22 -8.96 0.66 12.18
N LEU A 23 -8.80 1.33 11.05
CA LEU A 23 -7.54 1.33 10.33
C LEU A 23 -6.82 2.66 10.50
N TYR A 24 -5.50 2.60 10.47
CA TYR A 24 -4.69 3.80 10.43
C TYR A 24 -3.51 3.55 9.49
N PRO A 25 -2.93 4.61 8.90
CA PRO A 25 -1.92 4.39 7.86
C PRO A 25 -0.64 3.77 8.42
N ASN A 26 -0.12 2.82 7.66
CA ASN A 26 1.25 2.36 7.86
C ASN A 26 2.08 3.15 6.84
N TRP A 27 2.79 4.17 7.31
CA TRP A 27 3.44 5.09 6.39
C TRP A 27 4.56 4.46 5.57
N ASN A 28 5.21 3.44 6.12
CA ASN A 28 6.22 2.72 5.33
C ASN A 28 5.57 2.01 4.14
N GLU A 29 4.41 1.40 4.38
CA GLU A 29 3.71 0.72 3.31
C GLU A 29 3.06 1.72 2.35
N GLN A 30 2.61 2.85 2.86
CA GLN A 30 2.08 3.89 2.00
C GLN A 30 3.14 4.43 1.04
N ASP A 31 4.38 4.50 1.51
CA ASP A 31 5.49 4.90 0.66
C ASP A 31 5.69 3.92 -0.49
N VAL A 32 5.56 2.63 -0.21
CA VAL A 32 5.67 1.62 -1.25
C VAL A 32 4.53 1.77 -2.26
N ILE A 33 3.32 2.05 -1.78
CA ILE A 33 2.18 2.25 -2.67
C ILE A 33 2.42 3.44 -3.58
N ASP A 34 2.98 4.51 -3.04
CA ASP A 34 3.28 5.68 -3.88
C ASP A 34 4.38 5.38 -4.89
N TYR A 35 5.32 4.54 -4.52
CA TYR A 35 6.33 4.08 -5.46
C TYR A 35 5.68 3.31 -6.62
N MET A 36 4.72 2.43 -6.30
CA MET A 36 4.00 1.70 -7.33
C MET A 36 3.27 2.65 -8.26
N TYR A 37 2.57 3.61 -7.68
CA TYR A 37 1.83 4.59 -8.45
C TYR A 37 2.76 5.37 -9.37
N TRP A 38 3.86 5.84 -8.79
CA TRP A 38 4.79 6.68 -9.53
C TRP A 38 5.41 5.93 -10.70
N GLN A 39 5.82 4.69 -10.45
CA GLN A 39 6.47 3.91 -11.50
C GLN A 39 5.48 3.52 -12.60
N ILE A 40 4.28 3.17 -12.24
CA ILE A 40 3.31 2.70 -13.24
C ILE A 40 2.61 3.86 -13.91
N ASP A 41 2.04 4.77 -13.13
CA ASP A 41 1.19 5.81 -13.69
C ASP A 41 1.97 7.00 -14.22
N VAL A 42 3.13 7.27 -13.68
CA VAL A 42 3.94 8.40 -14.11
C VAL A 42 5.03 7.96 -15.07
N ASN A 43 5.76 6.93 -14.70
CA ASN A 43 6.91 6.50 -15.51
C ASN A 43 6.58 5.44 -16.55
N GLY A 44 5.37 4.90 -16.53
CA GLY A 44 4.95 3.97 -17.56
C GLY A 44 5.48 2.56 -17.43
N MET A 45 6.01 2.18 -16.27
CA MET A 45 6.50 0.82 -16.09
C MET A 45 5.33 -0.15 -15.98
N SER A 46 5.56 -1.38 -16.42
CA SER A 46 4.54 -2.41 -16.27
C SER A 46 4.45 -2.85 -14.81
N ALA A 47 3.27 -3.34 -14.43
CA ALA A 47 3.09 -3.85 -13.07
C ALA A 47 4.03 -5.02 -12.79
N SER A 48 4.28 -5.85 -13.79
CA SER A 48 5.21 -6.98 -13.63
C SER A 48 6.62 -6.50 -13.32
N ALA A 49 7.06 -5.45 -14.00
CA ALA A 49 8.39 -4.91 -13.77
C ALA A 49 8.52 -4.34 -12.38
N VAL A 50 7.49 -3.63 -11.92
CA VAL A 50 7.51 -3.04 -10.58
C VAL A 50 7.49 -4.15 -9.53
N ALA A 51 6.69 -5.20 -9.76
CA ALA A 51 6.66 -6.33 -8.83
C ALA A 51 8.04 -6.97 -8.71
N ARG A 52 8.71 -7.16 -9.84
CA ARG A 52 10.05 -7.74 -9.83
C ARG A 52 11.02 -6.86 -9.05
N ASN A 53 10.92 -5.55 -9.22
CA ASN A 53 11.80 -4.63 -8.50
C ASN A 53 11.58 -4.70 -7.00
N LEU A 54 10.33 -4.75 -6.57
CA LEU A 54 10.04 -4.84 -5.15
C LEU A 54 10.57 -6.14 -4.55
N ASN A 55 10.40 -7.24 -5.30
CA ASN A 55 10.92 -8.52 -4.82
C ASN A 55 12.43 -8.51 -4.75
N LYS A 56 13.08 -7.90 -5.72
CA LYS A 56 14.52 -7.80 -5.74
C LYS A 56 15.05 -6.98 -4.58
N LEU A 57 14.32 -5.94 -4.20
CA LEU A 57 14.68 -5.10 -3.05
C LEU A 57 14.28 -5.74 -1.73
N ASN A 58 13.69 -6.92 -1.79
CA ASN A 58 13.24 -7.65 -0.61
C ASN A 58 12.15 -6.92 0.16
N ILE A 59 11.34 -6.16 -0.55
CA ILE A 59 10.18 -5.50 0.03
C ILE A 59 9.01 -6.46 -0.10
N LYS A 60 8.53 -6.96 1.03
CA LYS A 60 7.54 -8.01 1.06
C LYS A 60 6.12 -7.45 1.11
N GLY A 61 5.17 -8.28 0.70
CA GLY A 61 3.76 -7.96 0.91
C GLY A 61 3.40 -8.02 2.39
N LYS A 62 2.14 -7.75 2.67
CA LYS A 62 1.68 -7.62 4.05
C LYS A 62 1.94 -8.88 4.87
N ARG A 63 1.83 -10.04 4.24
CA ARG A 63 2.04 -11.30 4.93
C ARG A 63 3.40 -11.90 4.65
N GLY A 64 4.31 -11.12 4.13
CA GLY A 64 5.66 -11.59 3.86
C GLY A 64 5.83 -12.30 2.53
N GLY A 65 4.80 -12.32 1.70
CA GLY A 65 4.88 -12.96 0.40
C GLY A 65 5.47 -12.07 -0.66
N LYS A 66 5.72 -12.68 -1.82
CA LYS A 66 6.25 -11.96 -2.96
C LYS A 66 5.16 -11.16 -3.65
N TRP A 67 5.58 -10.15 -4.38
CA TRP A 67 4.68 -9.37 -5.19
C TRP A 67 4.48 -9.99 -6.56
N TYR A 68 3.25 -9.95 -7.04
CA TYR A 68 2.87 -10.35 -8.39
C TYR A 68 2.07 -9.22 -9.00
N SER A 69 2.04 -9.15 -10.32
CA SER A 69 1.42 -8.01 -10.99
C SER A 69 -0.05 -7.82 -10.59
N SER A 70 -0.82 -8.89 -10.50
CA SER A 70 -2.24 -8.75 -10.16
C SER A 70 -2.44 -8.23 -8.74
N GLY A 71 -1.68 -8.75 -7.79
CA GLY A 71 -1.77 -8.28 -6.41
C GLY A 71 -1.32 -6.85 -6.28
N LEU A 72 -0.27 -6.50 -6.98
CA LEU A 72 0.26 -5.15 -6.94
C LEU A 72 -0.75 -4.14 -7.48
N ILE A 73 -1.38 -4.46 -8.60
CA ILE A 73 -2.39 -3.58 -9.18
C ILE A 73 -3.56 -3.40 -8.22
N ARG A 74 -3.98 -4.48 -7.59
CA ARG A 74 -5.08 -4.40 -6.63
C ARG A 74 -4.75 -3.49 -5.47
N VAL A 75 -3.54 -3.62 -4.93
CA VAL A 75 -3.10 -2.77 -3.83
C VAL A 75 -3.01 -1.32 -4.27
N LYS A 76 -2.38 -1.08 -5.42
CA LYS A 76 -2.16 0.29 -5.90
C LYS A 76 -3.49 1.01 -6.14
N ASN A 77 -4.47 0.31 -6.68
CA ASN A 77 -5.72 0.95 -7.09
C ASN A 77 -6.81 0.91 -6.04
N ASN A 78 -6.50 0.43 -4.84
CA ASN A 78 -7.52 0.37 -3.80
C ASN A 78 -7.94 1.79 -3.42
N PRO A 79 -9.23 2.14 -3.60
CA PRO A 79 -9.68 3.53 -3.33
C PRO A 79 -9.58 3.91 -1.86
N PHE A 80 -9.46 2.94 -0.97
CA PHE A 80 -9.38 3.24 0.44
C PHE A 80 -8.17 4.09 0.79
N HIS A 81 -7.12 4.06 -0.02
CA HIS A 81 -5.90 4.81 0.30
C HIS A 81 -6.13 6.30 0.40
N ILE A 82 -7.18 6.83 -0.19
CA ILE A 82 -7.45 8.25 -0.10
C ILE A 82 -7.72 8.68 1.35
N GLN A 83 -8.13 7.75 2.19
CA GLN A 83 -8.40 8.04 3.59
C GLN A 83 -7.15 8.50 4.33
N ARG A 84 -5.97 8.20 3.82
CA ARG A 84 -4.73 8.61 4.49
C ARG A 84 -4.63 10.14 4.61
N LYS A 85 -5.33 10.87 3.77
CA LYS A 85 -5.31 12.32 3.82
C LYS A 85 -5.89 12.88 5.11
N LYS A 86 -6.64 12.07 5.83
CA LYS A 86 -7.20 12.47 7.12
C LYS A 86 -6.18 12.42 8.26
N TYR A 87 -4.99 11.90 7.99
CA TYR A 87 -3.96 11.69 9.00
C TYR A 87 -2.75 12.53 8.70
N PRO A 88 -2.04 12.99 9.73
CA PRO A 88 -0.85 13.80 9.48
C PRO A 88 0.26 12.96 8.86
N LYS A 89 0.89 13.52 7.86
CA LYS A 89 1.98 12.88 7.16
C LYS A 89 3.25 13.03 8.00
N PRO A 90 4.06 11.96 8.14
CA PRO A 90 5.33 12.08 8.86
C PRO A 90 6.26 13.08 8.19
N LYS A 91 7.09 13.71 8.99
CA LYS A 91 8.00 14.72 8.49
C LYS A 91 8.91 14.24 7.38
N ASN A 92 9.46 13.06 7.56
CA ASN A 92 10.46 12.54 6.63
C ASN A 92 9.90 11.54 5.66
N TRP A 93 8.59 11.51 5.56
CA TRP A 93 7.96 10.54 4.68
C TRP A 93 8.26 10.89 3.22
N GLY A 94 8.49 9.88 2.39
CA GLY A 94 8.98 10.00 1.04
C GLY A 94 8.25 10.98 0.16
N GLU A 95 8.59 12.23 0.29
CA GLU A 95 7.94 13.28 -0.46
C GLU A 95 8.08 13.12 -1.96
N LYS A 96 9.18 12.53 -2.38
CA LYS A 96 9.41 12.33 -3.80
C LYS A 96 8.35 11.45 -4.45
N TYR A 97 7.67 10.65 -3.66
CA TYR A 97 6.62 9.78 -4.19
C TYR A 97 5.23 10.36 -3.95
N TRP A 98 5.15 11.52 -3.40
CA TRP A 98 3.87 12.08 -2.99
C TRP A 98 3.29 12.93 -4.11
N HIS A 99 2.73 12.28 -5.10
CA HIS A 99 2.21 12.96 -6.28
C HIS A 99 0.71 12.81 -6.46
N ARG A 100 0.05 12.17 -5.54
CA ARG A 100 -1.37 11.84 -5.70
C ARG A 100 -2.25 12.88 -5.08
#